data_94126abf30cde3d43c34bd85b8882247
#
_entry.id   94126abf30cde3d43c34bd85b8882247
#
_cell.length_a   1.000
_cell.length_b   1.000
_cell.length_c   1.000
_cell.angle_alpha   90.00
_cell.angle_beta   90.00
_cell.angle_gamma   90.00
#
_symmetry.space_group_name_H-M   'P 1'
#
loop_
_entity.id
_entity.type
_entity.pdbx_description
1 polymer ?
#
loop_
_entity_poly.entity_id
_entity_poly.type
_entity_poly.pdbx_seq_one_letter_code
_entity_poly.pdbx_strand_id
1 'polypeptide(L)'
;MIGFKKTPIKLVLSIFFLSLLSILLIYVDTTSNNPLPIEEITISKNLNDELSLINTKQIHQVKKGDNLSVIFEDKKVPLNLAYKIFDFDRNNLLSSIIPGDVMEFNYVGSDLISIEIVKDDINSILISIEGDISIQKIKKETQIITSYSFGTINNSFYESALSVGIPDSIIMDFAYIFGWDIDFIFDVRNGDKFSVIFETEYSEGEKISSGDI
;
A
#
# COMPACT_ATOMS: atom_id res chain seq x y z
N MET A 1 12.60 -0.99 90.26
CA MET A 1 12.41 -2.23 89.55
C MET A 1 11.35 -2.04 88.48
N ILE A 2 11.73 -1.70 87.22
CA ILE A 2 10.77 -1.35 86.17
C ILE A 2 10.53 -2.65 85.40
N GLY A 3 9.33 -3.20 85.52
CA GLY A 3 8.91 -4.42 84.84
C GLY A 3 8.57 -4.15 83.37
N PHE A 4 9.41 -4.64 82.44
CA PHE A 4 9.08 -4.65 81.01
C PHE A 4 7.97 -5.68 80.75
N LYS A 5 6.78 -5.19 80.38
CA LYS A 5 5.70 -6.02 79.86
C LYS A 5 6.11 -6.55 78.49
N LYS A 6 6.31 -7.84 78.34
CA LYS A 6 6.54 -8.48 77.03
C LYS A 6 5.28 -8.35 76.16
N THR A 7 5.36 -7.56 75.14
CA THR A 7 4.30 -7.53 74.14
C THR A 7 4.19 -8.88 73.42
N PRO A 8 2.99 -9.46 73.25
CA PRO A 8 2.83 -10.77 72.64
C PRO A 8 3.23 -10.70 71.15
N ILE A 9 4.11 -11.60 70.75
CA ILE A 9 4.67 -11.74 69.39
C ILE A 9 3.55 -11.68 68.32
N LYS A 10 2.36 -12.20 68.63
CA LYS A 10 1.20 -12.15 67.74
C LYS A 10 0.72 -10.73 67.40
N LEU A 11 0.85 -9.79 68.38
CA LEU A 11 0.45 -8.40 68.18
C LEU A 11 1.44 -7.67 67.27
N VAL A 12 2.73 -7.94 67.38
CA VAL A 12 3.80 -7.37 66.56
C VAL A 12 3.68 -7.88 65.12
N LEU A 13 3.42 -9.20 64.92
CA LEU A 13 3.17 -9.78 63.62
C LEU A 13 1.92 -9.22 62.94
N SER A 14 0.84 -8.96 63.67
CA SER A 14 -0.38 -8.39 63.15
C SER A 14 -0.17 -6.96 62.65
N ILE A 15 0.59 -6.14 63.37
CA ILE A 15 0.90 -4.74 62.96
C ILE A 15 1.80 -4.73 61.71
N PHE A 16 2.75 -5.66 61.64
CA PHE A 16 3.63 -5.79 60.50
C PHE A 16 2.84 -6.21 59.24
N PHE A 17 1.88 -7.13 59.37
CA PHE A 17 1.01 -7.56 58.27
C PHE A 17 0.08 -6.47 57.80
N LEU A 18 -0.49 -5.66 58.70
CA LEU A 18 -1.30 -4.50 58.37
C LEU A 18 -0.50 -3.40 57.62
N SER A 19 0.77 -3.18 58.06
CA SER A 19 1.65 -2.20 57.39
C SER A 19 2.05 -2.66 55.97
N LEU A 20 2.29 -3.97 55.81
CA LEU A 20 2.62 -4.55 54.47
C LEU A 20 1.41 -4.48 53.51
N LEU A 21 0.18 -4.69 54.05
CA LEU A 21 -1.04 -4.61 53.26
C LEU A 21 -1.35 -3.14 52.83
N SER A 22 -1.06 -2.16 53.70
CA SER A 22 -1.23 -0.73 53.36
C SER A 22 -0.22 -0.28 52.31
N ILE A 23 1.02 -0.77 52.32
CA ILE A 23 2.05 -0.51 51.31
C ILE A 23 1.63 -1.14 49.95
N LEU A 24 1.07 -2.36 49.98
CA LEU A 24 0.58 -3.02 48.79
C LEU A 24 -0.61 -2.26 48.16
N LEU A 25 -1.53 -1.74 48.93
CA LEU A 25 -2.65 -0.93 48.45
C LEU A 25 -2.20 0.40 47.84
N ILE A 26 -1.17 1.05 48.43
CA ILE A 26 -0.58 2.26 47.87
C ILE A 26 0.15 1.95 46.54
N TYR A 27 0.78 0.78 46.45
CA TYR A 27 1.49 0.37 45.19
C TYR A 27 0.52 0.03 44.07
N VAL A 28 -0.67 -0.50 44.38
CA VAL A 28 -1.70 -0.80 43.35
C VAL A 28 -2.35 0.49 42.82
N ASP A 29 -2.49 1.54 43.68
CA ASP A 29 -3.08 2.82 43.26
C ASP A 29 -2.11 3.64 42.37
N THR A 30 -0.79 3.41 42.47
CA THR A 30 0.19 4.12 41.61
C THR A 30 0.39 3.48 40.24
N THR A 31 -0.18 2.28 39.95
CA THR A 31 -0.22 1.66 38.65
C THR A 31 -1.50 1.92 37.89
N SER A 32 -2.30 2.91 38.27
CA SER A 32 -3.39 3.41 37.47
C SER A 32 -2.84 3.94 36.15
N ASN A 33 -3.05 3.15 35.09
CA ASN A 33 -2.90 3.59 33.71
C ASN A 33 -3.72 4.89 33.53
N ASN A 34 -3.06 6.02 33.64
CA ASN A 34 -3.62 7.23 33.08
C ASN A 34 -3.65 7.03 31.56
N PRO A 35 -4.82 6.94 30.92
CA PRO A 35 -4.87 7.05 29.48
C PRO A 35 -4.28 8.42 29.12
N LEU A 36 -3.38 8.43 28.14
CA LEU A 36 -2.84 9.65 27.56
C LEU A 36 -4.00 10.63 27.29
N PRO A 37 -3.84 11.91 27.58
CA PRO A 37 -4.93 12.87 27.39
C PRO A 37 -5.40 12.84 25.94
N ILE A 38 -6.71 12.70 25.77
CA ILE A 38 -7.41 12.65 24.47
C ILE A 38 -7.09 13.88 23.58
N GLU A 39 -6.60 14.96 24.17
CA GLU A 39 -6.17 16.18 23.49
C GLU A 39 -5.03 15.94 22.47
N GLU A 40 -4.07 15.05 22.74
CA GLU A 40 -2.93 14.83 21.85
C GLU A 40 -3.34 14.07 20.59
N ILE A 41 -4.30 13.16 20.70
CA ILE A 41 -4.88 12.41 19.56
C ILE A 41 -5.77 13.34 18.71
N THR A 42 -6.49 14.27 19.37
CA THR A 42 -7.38 15.21 18.66
C THR A 42 -6.57 16.25 17.88
N ILE A 43 -5.44 16.72 18.41
CA ILE A 43 -4.58 17.69 17.73
C ILE A 43 -3.90 17.05 16.48
N SER A 44 -3.39 15.83 16.62
CA SER A 44 -2.77 15.15 15.47
C SER A 44 -3.79 14.77 14.39
N LYS A 45 -5.01 14.41 14.77
CA LYS A 45 -6.09 14.12 13.83
C LYS A 45 -6.55 15.39 13.11
N ASN A 46 -6.73 16.49 13.83
CA ASN A 46 -7.12 17.77 13.23
C ASN A 46 -6.03 18.31 12.30
N LEU A 47 -4.74 18.15 12.66
CA LEU A 47 -3.64 18.58 11.81
C LEU A 47 -3.57 17.78 10.51
N ASN A 48 -3.78 16.46 10.56
CA ASN A 48 -3.83 15.61 9.39
C ASN A 48 -5.07 15.90 8.53
N ASP A 49 -6.22 16.19 9.13
CA ASP A 49 -7.45 16.57 8.43
C ASP A 49 -7.31 17.96 7.79
N GLU A 50 -6.66 18.93 8.42
CA GLU A 50 -6.34 20.24 7.83
C GLU A 50 -5.30 20.12 6.70
N LEU A 51 -4.24 19.31 6.84
CA LEU A 51 -3.30 19.03 5.76
C LEU A 51 -3.97 18.33 4.59
N SER A 52 -4.88 17.41 4.83
CA SER A 52 -5.64 16.72 3.77
C SER A 52 -6.61 17.64 3.04
N LEU A 53 -7.13 18.67 3.70
CA LEU A 53 -7.99 19.70 3.08
C LEU A 53 -7.21 20.69 2.20
N ILE A 54 -5.89 20.80 2.41
CA ILE A 54 -5.02 21.70 1.62
C ILE A 54 -4.53 21.01 0.33
N ASN A 55 -4.38 19.69 0.36
CA ASN A 55 -3.91 18.92 -0.78
C ASN A 55 -5.09 18.46 -1.63
N THR A 56 -5.17 18.94 -2.85
CA THR A 56 -6.18 18.50 -3.82
C THR A 56 -5.53 17.82 -5.01
N LYS A 57 -6.16 16.75 -5.48
CA LYS A 57 -5.74 15.99 -6.64
C LYS A 57 -6.82 16.08 -7.71
N GLN A 58 -6.45 16.53 -8.91
CA GLN A 58 -7.33 16.48 -10.07
C GLN A 58 -6.77 15.43 -11.04
N ILE A 59 -7.68 14.63 -11.60
CA ILE A 59 -7.32 13.54 -12.51
C ILE A 59 -7.88 13.86 -13.90
N HIS A 60 -7.12 13.53 -14.94
CA HIS A 60 -7.54 13.55 -16.33
C HIS A 60 -7.06 12.28 -17.04
N GLN A 61 -7.98 11.49 -17.57
CA GLN A 61 -7.64 10.38 -18.45
C GLN A 61 -7.51 10.89 -19.88
N VAL A 62 -6.34 10.72 -20.47
CA VAL A 62 -6.03 11.17 -21.83
C VAL A 62 -6.88 10.41 -22.85
N LYS A 63 -7.55 11.14 -23.72
CA LYS A 63 -8.43 10.63 -24.77
C LYS A 63 -7.85 10.88 -26.15
N LYS A 64 -8.35 10.14 -27.13
CA LYS A 64 -7.99 10.37 -28.53
C LYS A 64 -8.39 11.79 -28.97
N GLY A 65 -7.40 12.57 -29.42
CA GLY A 65 -7.57 13.95 -29.84
C GLY A 65 -7.31 14.99 -28.75
N ASP A 66 -6.99 14.57 -27.53
CA ASP A 66 -6.56 15.50 -26.49
C ASP A 66 -5.24 16.18 -26.88
N ASN A 67 -5.12 17.42 -26.42
CA ASN A 67 -3.91 18.23 -26.56
C ASN A 67 -3.49 18.71 -25.16
N LEU A 68 -2.22 18.58 -24.83
CA LEU A 68 -1.69 18.97 -23.53
C LEU A 68 -2.00 20.41 -23.15
N SER A 69 -1.97 21.34 -24.11
CA SER A 69 -2.30 22.74 -23.84
C SER A 69 -3.75 22.92 -23.40
N VAL A 70 -4.67 22.17 -24.02
CA VAL A 70 -6.11 22.19 -23.65
C VAL A 70 -6.33 21.53 -22.29
N ILE A 71 -5.63 20.40 -22.03
CA ILE A 71 -5.69 19.73 -20.71
C ILE A 71 -5.19 20.68 -19.61
N PHE A 72 -4.06 21.36 -19.84
CA PHE A 72 -3.49 22.32 -18.88
C PHE A 72 -4.44 23.49 -18.61
N GLU A 73 -5.10 24.00 -19.65
CA GLU A 73 -6.11 25.05 -19.50
C GLU A 73 -7.31 24.58 -18.67
N ASP A 74 -7.86 23.39 -18.97
CA ASP A 74 -8.97 22.77 -18.20
C ASP A 74 -8.60 22.59 -16.72
N LYS A 75 -7.37 22.19 -16.46
CA LYS A 75 -6.83 22.02 -15.09
C LYS A 75 -6.33 23.31 -14.46
N LYS A 76 -6.52 24.45 -15.10
CA LYS A 76 -6.13 25.79 -14.62
C LYS A 76 -4.63 25.93 -14.35
N VAL A 77 -3.79 25.21 -15.11
CA VAL A 77 -2.34 25.40 -15.08
C VAL A 77 -2.05 26.78 -15.66
N PRO A 78 -1.35 27.67 -14.93
CA PRO A 78 -1.02 29.01 -15.44
C PRO A 78 -0.23 28.94 -16.75
N LEU A 79 -0.60 29.76 -17.73
CA LEU A 79 -0.02 29.72 -19.06
C LEU A 79 1.52 29.86 -19.06
N ASN A 80 2.04 30.76 -18.22
CA ASN A 80 3.48 30.93 -18.04
C ASN A 80 4.18 29.68 -17.48
N LEU A 81 3.48 28.91 -16.64
CA LEU A 81 3.97 27.64 -16.11
C LEU A 81 3.92 26.54 -17.19
N ALA A 82 2.85 26.47 -17.96
CA ALA A 82 2.74 25.54 -19.08
C ALA A 82 3.90 25.71 -20.07
N TYR A 83 4.20 26.97 -20.48
CA TYR A 83 5.35 27.25 -21.34
C TYR A 83 6.67 26.81 -20.73
N LYS A 84 6.89 27.07 -19.43
CA LYS A 84 8.11 26.61 -18.74
C LYS A 84 8.21 25.08 -18.76
N ILE A 85 7.12 24.34 -18.48
CA ILE A 85 7.12 22.89 -18.52
C ILE A 85 7.52 22.39 -19.91
N PHE A 86 6.97 22.96 -21.00
CA PHE A 86 7.36 22.58 -22.35
C PHE A 86 8.83 22.91 -22.68
N ASP A 87 9.34 24.03 -22.20
CA ASP A 87 10.74 24.44 -22.41
C ASP A 87 11.73 23.54 -21.65
N PHE A 88 11.34 23.03 -20.48
CA PHE A 88 12.13 22.12 -19.67
C PHE A 88 12.09 20.67 -20.16
N ASP A 89 11.19 20.28 -21.06
CA ASP A 89 11.12 18.92 -21.61
C ASP A 89 12.19 18.62 -22.66
N ARG A 90 13.44 18.71 -22.22
CA ARG A 90 14.63 18.49 -23.09
C ARG A 90 14.70 17.08 -23.66
N ASN A 91 14.10 16.10 -22.98
CA ASN A 91 14.08 14.71 -23.37
C ASN A 91 12.84 14.34 -24.19
N ASN A 92 11.97 15.30 -24.50
CA ASN A 92 10.76 15.13 -25.25
C ASN A 92 9.82 14.05 -24.65
N LEU A 93 9.78 13.96 -23.32
CA LEU A 93 8.99 12.96 -22.60
C LEU A 93 7.49 13.18 -22.76
N LEU A 94 7.07 14.45 -22.84
CA LEU A 94 5.66 14.82 -22.97
C LEU A 94 5.08 14.40 -24.32
N SER A 95 5.91 14.22 -25.35
CA SER A 95 5.45 13.68 -26.64
C SER A 95 5.10 12.19 -26.60
N SER A 96 5.49 11.50 -25.55
CA SER A 96 5.18 10.06 -25.36
C SER A 96 3.78 9.83 -24.74
N ILE A 97 3.02 10.89 -24.44
CA ILE A 97 1.69 10.78 -23.86
C ILE A 97 0.72 10.27 -24.94
N ILE A 98 -0.02 9.22 -24.59
CA ILE A 98 -0.96 8.55 -25.48
C ILE A 98 -2.34 8.43 -24.85
N PRO A 99 -3.40 8.24 -25.65
CA PRO A 99 -4.72 7.91 -25.11
C PRO A 99 -4.69 6.69 -24.22
N GLY A 100 -5.30 6.81 -23.03
CA GLY A 100 -5.28 5.79 -21.97
C GLY A 100 -4.41 6.19 -20.78
N ASP A 101 -3.37 6.99 -20.97
CA ASP A 101 -2.57 7.52 -19.87
C ASP A 101 -3.43 8.32 -18.89
N VAL A 102 -3.04 8.32 -17.61
CA VAL A 102 -3.72 9.08 -16.58
C VAL A 102 -2.83 10.21 -16.09
N MET A 103 -3.31 11.44 -16.18
CA MET A 103 -2.62 12.61 -15.66
C MET A 103 -3.20 13.03 -14.31
N GLU A 104 -2.34 13.09 -13.30
CA GLU A 104 -2.68 13.48 -11.94
C GLU A 104 -2.04 14.82 -11.61
N PHE A 105 -2.85 15.82 -11.34
CA PHE A 105 -2.43 17.17 -10.99
C PHE A 105 -2.55 17.35 -9.49
N ASN A 106 -1.43 17.53 -8.79
CA ASN A 106 -1.38 17.68 -7.35
C ASN A 106 -1.21 19.13 -6.96
N TYR A 107 -2.13 19.63 -6.12
CA TYR A 107 -2.17 21.02 -5.67
C TYR A 107 -2.03 21.10 -4.15
N VAL A 108 -1.40 22.15 -3.68
CA VAL A 108 -1.44 22.61 -2.29
C VAL A 108 -2.16 23.95 -2.27
N GLY A 109 -3.38 23.97 -1.73
CA GLY A 109 -4.28 25.11 -1.90
C GLY A 109 -4.62 25.37 -3.37
N SER A 110 -4.16 26.48 -3.92
CA SER A 110 -4.31 26.83 -5.35
C SER A 110 -3.07 26.54 -6.18
N ASP A 111 -1.96 26.19 -5.54
CA ASP A 111 -0.68 26.07 -6.21
C ASP A 111 -0.45 24.63 -6.71
N LEU A 112 -0.21 24.48 -8.00
CA LEU A 112 0.17 23.21 -8.61
C LEU A 112 1.62 22.89 -8.23
N ILE A 113 1.81 21.76 -7.54
CA ILE A 113 3.15 21.33 -7.07
C ILE A 113 3.76 20.23 -7.94
N SER A 114 2.94 19.39 -8.54
CA SER A 114 3.42 18.35 -9.45
C SER A 114 2.32 17.87 -10.40
N ILE A 115 2.76 17.30 -11.54
CA ILE A 115 1.91 16.54 -12.45
C ILE A 115 2.56 15.17 -12.61
N GLU A 116 1.82 14.12 -12.34
CA GLU A 116 2.26 12.75 -12.62
C GLU A 116 1.46 12.17 -13.79
N ILE A 117 2.16 11.64 -14.78
CA ILE A 117 1.56 11.00 -15.95
C ILE A 117 1.80 9.51 -15.80
N VAL A 118 0.79 8.79 -15.34
CA VAL A 118 0.82 7.35 -15.13
C VAL A 118 0.66 6.65 -16.47
N LYS A 119 1.66 5.85 -16.84
CA LYS A 119 1.70 5.10 -18.10
C LYS A 119 1.16 3.68 -17.91
N ASP A 120 1.54 3.06 -16.81
CA ASP A 120 1.14 1.72 -16.36
C ASP A 120 1.40 1.59 -14.85
N ASP A 121 1.26 0.39 -14.29
CA ASP A 121 1.36 0.13 -12.86
C ASP A 121 2.73 0.46 -12.25
N ILE A 122 3.79 0.48 -13.08
CA ILE A 122 5.18 0.68 -12.63
C ILE A 122 5.87 1.88 -13.25
N ASN A 123 5.36 2.42 -14.35
CA ASN A 123 6.01 3.50 -15.08
C ASN A 123 5.16 4.77 -15.03
N SER A 124 5.79 5.89 -14.69
CA SER A 124 5.19 7.22 -14.79
C SER A 124 6.20 8.27 -15.24
N ILE A 125 5.69 9.45 -15.59
CA ILE A 125 6.50 10.65 -15.83
C ILE A 125 6.09 11.65 -14.76
N LEU A 126 7.03 12.07 -13.93
CA LEU A 126 6.82 13.09 -12.90
C LEU A 126 7.36 14.44 -13.38
N ILE A 127 6.48 15.44 -13.35
CA ILE A 127 6.80 16.85 -13.53
C ILE A 127 6.73 17.47 -12.13
N SER A 128 7.86 17.79 -11.54
CA SER A 128 7.95 18.53 -10.28
C SER A 128 8.02 20.02 -10.56
N ILE A 129 7.21 20.80 -9.83
CA ILE A 129 7.09 22.25 -10.01
C ILE A 129 7.62 22.99 -8.77
N GLU A 130 7.70 22.29 -7.65
CA GLU A 130 8.23 22.84 -6.40
C GLU A 130 9.74 23.10 -6.52
N GLY A 131 10.13 24.38 -6.47
CA GLY A 131 11.51 24.82 -6.72
C GLY A 131 11.82 24.95 -8.20
N ASP A 132 12.86 24.24 -8.67
CA ASP A 132 13.20 24.19 -10.09
C ASP A 132 12.38 23.12 -10.80
N ILE A 133 11.81 23.47 -11.95
CA ILE A 133 11.02 22.52 -12.75
C ILE A 133 11.91 21.36 -13.20
N SER A 134 11.49 20.14 -12.93
CA SER A 134 12.13 18.93 -13.42
C SER A 134 11.11 17.97 -14.02
N ILE A 135 11.53 17.26 -15.07
CA ILE A 135 10.72 16.24 -15.76
C ILE A 135 11.56 14.96 -15.83
N GLN A 136 11.05 13.90 -15.24
CA GLN A 136 11.78 12.64 -15.15
C GLN A 136 10.86 11.45 -15.28
N LYS A 137 11.40 10.35 -15.81
CA LYS A 137 10.73 9.05 -15.77
C LYS A 137 10.89 8.45 -14.39
N ILE A 138 9.80 7.99 -13.83
CA ILE A 138 9.77 7.21 -12.60
C ILE A 138 9.48 5.77 -12.98
N LYS A 139 10.24 4.85 -12.42
CA LYS A 139 9.96 3.43 -12.48
C LYS A 139 9.94 2.90 -11.04
N LYS A 140 8.80 2.35 -10.64
CA LYS A 140 8.67 1.73 -9.32
C LYS A 140 9.53 0.47 -9.25
N GLU A 141 10.06 0.19 -8.07
CA GLU A 141 10.76 -1.05 -7.83
C GLU A 141 9.77 -2.21 -7.78
N THR A 142 10.14 -3.32 -8.41
CA THR A 142 9.35 -4.52 -8.45
C THR A 142 10.10 -5.69 -7.81
N GLN A 143 9.35 -6.63 -7.25
CA GLN A 143 9.85 -7.87 -6.69
C GLN A 143 9.18 -9.05 -7.36
N ILE A 144 9.98 -10.01 -7.83
CA ILE A 144 9.47 -11.26 -8.39
C ILE A 144 9.45 -12.29 -7.25
N ILE A 145 8.27 -12.89 -7.03
CA ILE A 145 8.07 -13.95 -6.05
C ILE A 145 7.74 -15.23 -6.81
N THR A 146 8.59 -16.25 -6.67
CA THR A 146 8.34 -17.58 -7.20
C THR A 146 7.41 -18.34 -6.25
N SER A 147 6.30 -18.82 -6.77
CA SER A 147 5.28 -19.58 -6.05
C SER A 147 5.22 -21.01 -6.58
N TYR A 148 4.87 -21.94 -5.68
CA TYR A 148 4.63 -23.33 -6.00
C TYR A 148 3.21 -23.72 -5.56
N SER A 149 2.45 -24.30 -6.46
CA SER A 149 1.11 -24.84 -6.17
C SER A 149 0.99 -26.28 -6.64
N PHE A 150 0.28 -27.07 -5.84
CA PHE A 150 -0.01 -28.47 -6.12
C PHE A 150 -1.49 -28.73 -5.93
N GLY A 151 -2.10 -29.51 -6.82
CA GLY A 151 -3.52 -29.87 -6.74
C GLY A 151 -3.85 -31.25 -7.27
N THR A 152 -5.06 -31.66 -6.95
CA THR A 152 -5.69 -32.86 -7.51
C THR A 152 -6.94 -32.44 -8.27
N ILE A 153 -7.15 -32.99 -9.47
CA ILE A 153 -8.28 -32.65 -10.31
C ILE A 153 -9.53 -33.32 -9.77
N ASN A 154 -10.56 -32.52 -9.53
CA ASN A 154 -11.88 -33.00 -9.07
C ASN A 154 -12.92 -32.94 -10.18
N ASN A 155 -13.08 -31.81 -10.86
CA ASN A 155 -14.01 -31.60 -11.95
C ASN A 155 -13.28 -31.28 -13.26
N SER A 156 -12.51 -30.17 -13.23
CA SER A 156 -11.71 -29.74 -14.34
C SER A 156 -10.34 -29.27 -13.82
N PHE A 157 -9.35 -29.22 -14.72
CA PHE A 157 -8.06 -28.63 -14.40
C PHE A 157 -8.21 -27.18 -13.97
N TYR A 158 -8.98 -26.39 -14.71
CA TYR A 158 -9.19 -24.96 -14.42
C TYR A 158 -9.72 -24.72 -13.01
N GLU A 159 -10.85 -25.35 -12.64
CA GLU A 159 -11.45 -25.17 -11.32
C GLU A 159 -10.54 -25.66 -10.18
N SER A 160 -9.85 -26.79 -10.41
CA SER A 160 -8.93 -27.35 -9.41
C SER A 160 -7.70 -26.48 -9.22
N ALA A 161 -7.17 -25.88 -10.28
CA ALA A 161 -6.05 -24.95 -10.23
C ALA A 161 -6.40 -23.63 -9.53
N LEU A 162 -7.58 -23.06 -9.84
CA LEU A 162 -8.10 -21.90 -9.11
C LEU A 162 -8.24 -22.17 -7.60
N SER A 163 -8.74 -23.36 -7.24
CA SER A 163 -8.99 -23.72 -5.84
C SER A 163 -7.71 -23.79 -5.00
N VAL A 164 -6.55 -24.02 -5.61
CA VAL A 164 -5.24 -24.02 -4.94
C VAL A 164 -4.46 -22.72 -5.13
N GLY A 165 -5.14 -21.66 -5.57
CA GLY A 165 -4.61 -20.30 -5.62
C GLY A 165 -3.74 -19.98 -6.83
N ILE A 166 -3.79 -20.80 -7.91
CA ILE A 166 -3.11 -20.47 -9.16
C ILE A 166 -3.90 -19.35 -9.86
N PRO A 167 -3.26 -18.25 -10.26
CA PRO A 167 -3.91 -17.15 -10.99
C PRO A 167 -4.48 -17.63 -12.34
N ASP A 168 -5.60 -17.01 -12.75
CA ASP A 168 -6.26 -17.32 -14.01
C ASP A 168 -5.33 -17.23 -15.23
N SER A 169 -4.50 -16.18 -15.30
CA SER A 169 -3.50 -16.00 -16.36
C SER A 169 -2.54 -17.20 -16.45
N ILE A 170 -2.02 -17.66 -15.31
CA ILE A 170 -1.11 -18.81 -15.24
C ILE A 170 -1.82 -20.10 -15.67
N ILE A 171 -3.10 -20.28 -15.32
CA ILE A 171 -3.87 -21.44 -15.77
C ILE A 171 -4.04 -21.43 -17.29
N MET A 172 -4.27 -20.25 -17.87
CA MET A 172 -4.40 -20.10 -19.32
C MET A 172 -3.06 -20.33 -20.03
N ASP A 173 -1.95 -19.84 -19.48
CA ASP A 173 -0.61 -20.07 -20.02
C ASP A 173 -0.23 -21.54 -19.94
N PHE A 174 -0.56 -22.21 -18.85
CA PHE A 174 -0.38 -23.65 -18.69
C PHE A 174 -1.17 -24.41 -19.78
N ALA A 175 -2.43 -24.06 -19.98
CA ALA A 175 -3.25 -24.66 -21.03
C ALA A 175 -2.70 -24.38 -22.43
N TYR A 176 -2.14 -23.20 -22.67
CA TYR A 176 -1.52 -22.84 -23.93
C TYR A 176 -0.22 -23.65 -24.19
N ILE A 177 0.63 -23.81 -23.19
CA ILE A 177 1.89 -24.56 -23.29
C ILE A 177 1.62 -26.03 -23.57
N PHE A 178 0.70 -26.66 -22.85
CA PHE A 178 0.44 -28.10 -22.93
C PHE A 178 -0.72 -28.49 -23.85
N GLY A 179 -1.46 -27.53 -24.40
CA GLY A 179 -2.66 -27.79 -25.20
C GLY A 179 -2.42 -28.52 -26.54
N TRP A 180 -1.16 -28.62 -26.96
CA TRP A 180 -0.79 -29.48 -28.13
C TRP A 180 -0.57 -30.93 -27.75
N ASP A 181 -0.24 -31.21 -26.47
CA ASP A 181 0.11 -32.54 -25.98
C ASP A 181 -0.98 -33.14 -25.12
N ILE A 182 -1.81 -32.30 -24.47
CA ILE A 182 -2.86 -32.68 -23.51
C ILE A 182 -4.19 -32.07 -23.94
N ASP A 183 -5.18 -32.92 -24.22
CA ASP A 183 -6.56 -32.48 -24.33
C ASP A 183 -7.18 -32.36 -22.93
N PHE A 184 -7.28 -31.14 -22.42
CA PHE A 184 -7.78 -30.87 -21.07
C PHE A 184 -9.27 -31.28 -20.87
N ILE A 185 -9.99 -31.59 -21.95
CA ILE A 185 -11.38 -32.06 -21.88
C ILE A 185 -11.44 -33.59 -21.82
N PHE A 186 -10.60 -34.27 -22.61
CA PHE A 186 -10.69 -35.71 -22.79
C PHE A 186 -9.60 -36.53 -22.09
N ASP A 187 -8.39 -35.97 -21.92
CA ASP A 187 -7.26 -36.69 -21.33
C ASP A 187 -7.20 -36.54 -19.81
N VAL A 188 -7.64 -35.39 -19.31
CA VAL A 188 -7.56 -35.05 -17.87
C VAL A 188 -8.74 -35.68 -17.11
N ARG A 189 -8.44 -36.36 -16.00
CA ARG A 189 -9.43 -37.12 -15.24
C ARG A 189 -9.45 -36.76 -13.76
N ASN A 190 -10.59 -37.02 -13.13
CA ASN A 190 -10.71 -36.92 -11.68
C ASN A 190 -9.67 -37.83 -10.99
N GLY A 191 -8.91 -37.25 -10.04
CA GLY A 191 -7.82 -37.93 -9.33
C GLY A 191 -6.44 -37.66 -9.91
N ASP A 192 -6.32 -37.10 -11.11
CA ASP A 192 -5.03 -36.67 -11.66
C ASP A 192 -4.45 -35.56 -10.82
N LYS A 193 -3.12 -35.47 -10.83
CA LYS A 193 -2.37 -34.51 -10.04
C LYS A 193 -1.58 -33.58 -10.91
N PHE A 194 -1.47 -32.34 -10.50
CA PHE A 194 -0.65 -31.33 -11.15
C PHE A 194 0.17 -30.54 -10.14
N SER A 195 1.27 -29.98 -10.61
CA SER A 195 2.05 -29.01 -9.88
C SER A 195 2.55 -27.93 -10.84
N VAL A 196 2.54 -26.71 -10.36
CA VAL A 196 2.95 -25.53 -11.13
C VAL A 196 3.88 -24.70 -10.29
N ILE A 197 4.99 -24.29 -10.88
CA ILE A 197 5.88 -23.24 -10.37
C ILE A 197 5.64 -22.03 -11.26
N PHE A 198 5.36 -20.89 -10.68
CA PHE A 198 5.09 -19.67 -11.42
C PHE A 198 5.61 -18.45 -10.68
N GLU A 199 5.86 -17.40 -11.43
CA GLU A 199 6.31 -16.13 -10.90
C GLU A 199 5.15 -15.14 -10.79
N THR A 200 5.24 -14.26 -9.83
CA THR A 200 4.31 -13.14 -9.66
C THR A 200 5.12 -11.90 -9.35
N GLU A 201 4.87 -10.84 -10.08
CA GLU A 201 5.53 -9.55 -9.88
C GLU A 201 4.70 -8.66 -8.97
N TYR A 202 5.34 -8.07 -7.99
CA TYR A 202 4.76 -7.15 -7.01
C TYR A 202 5.49 -5.82 -7.02
N SER A 203 4.76 -4.73 -6.79
CA SER A 203 5.31 -3.42 -6.46
C SER A 203 4.57 -2.84 -5.28
N GLU A 204 5.29 -2.30 -4.30
CA GLU A 204 4.71 -1.70 -3.09
C GLU A 204 3.74 -2.63 -2.35
N GLY A 205 3.90 -3.95 -2.49
CA GLY A 205 3.04 -4.98 -1.88
C GLY A 205 1.79 -5.33 -2.69
N GLU A 206 1.54 -4.66 -3.80
CA GLU A 206 0.45 -4.97 -4.72
C GLU A 206 0.93 -5.84 -5.88
N LYS A 207 0.09 -6.80 -6.28
CA LYS A 207 0.35 -7.64 -7.44
C LYS A 207 0.16 -6.83 -8.71
N ILE A 208 1.20 -6.78 -9.56
CA ILE A 208 1.17 -6.08 -10.84
C ILE A 208 0.86 -7.04 -11.97
N SER A 209 1.59 -8.15 -12.03
CA SER A 209 1.45 -9.12 -13.11
C SER A 209 1.66 -10.54 -12.59
N SER A 210 1.17 -11.52 -13.35
CA SER A 210 1.66 -12.89 -13.24
C SER A 210 2.79 -13.03 -14.27
N GLY A 211 3.93 -13.53 -13.81
CA GLY A 211 5.10 -13.77 -14.65
C GLY A 211 5.02 -15.10 -15.37
N ASP A 212 6.18 -15.64 -15.71
CA ASP A 212 6.31 -16.89 -16.43
C ASP A 212 5.99 -18.13 -15.55
N ILE A 213 5.73 -19.26 -16.23
CA ILE A 213 5.57 -20.60 -15.67
C ILE A 213 6.88 -21.35 -15.80
#